data_69a68cba8202672daf95fc1959e32860
#
_entry.id   69a68cba8202672daf95fc1959e32860
#
_cell.length_a   1.000
_cell.length_b   1.000
_cell.length_c   1.000
_cell.angle_alpha   90.00
_cell.angle_beta   90.00
_cell.angle_gamma   90.00
#
_symmetry.space_group_name_H-M   'P 1'
#
loop_
_entity.id
_entity.type
_entity.pdbx_description
1 polymer ?
#
loop_
_entity_poly.entity_id
_entity_poly.type
_entity_poly.pdbx_seq_one_letter_code
_entity_poly.pdbx_strand_id
1 'polypeptide(L)'
;QPQKLAPIQVVMIPIYKGSEELAQILARLDEIAAELKKRGISVKIDARDNVRTGFKFAEYELKGVPVRLAMGPRDFAGGTIELVRRDTLEKATVPQQGLEDAVERLLGEIQQNIYDKALKFRDGMITRVDTYDEFKRVLDDKGGFILAHWDGSPETEERIKNETKATIRCIPVDAPAEEGVCIVSGKPSH
;
A
#
# COMPACT_ATOMS: atom_id res chain seq x y z
N GLN A 1 -5.45 -1.90 0.19
CA GLN A 1 -5.65 -0.67 -0.59
C GLN A 1 -5.29 0.56 0.24
N PRO A 2 -4.82 1.64 -0.37
CA PRO A 2 -4.69 2.94 0.29
C PRO A 2 -6.04 3.39 0.85
N GLN A 3 -6.05 3.95 2.06
CA GLN A 3 -7.30 4.27 2.75
C GLN A 3 -8.23 5.17 1.94
N LYS A 4 -7.69 6.19 1.26
CA LYS A 4 -8.49 7.16 0.48
C LYS A 4 -9.13 6.58 -0.78
N LEU A 5 -8.64 5.43 -1.25
CA LEU A 5 -9.17 4.74 -2.44
C LEU A 5 -10.01 3.51 -2.08
N ALA A 6 -10.00 3.10 -0.82
CA ALA A 6 -10.74 1.93 -0.36
C ALA A 6 -12.23 2.23 -0.26
N PRO A 7 -13.11 1.55 -1.02
CA PRO A 7 -14.57 1.71 -0.89
C PRO A 7 -15.07 1.32 0.50
N ILE A 8 -14.39 0.35 1.13
CA ILE A 8 -14.59 -0.08 2.50
C ILE A 8 -13.25 0.08 3.20
N GLN A 9 -13.17 1.00 4.18
CA GLN A 9 -11.96 1.24 4.95
C GLN A 9 -11.86 0.31 6.16
N VAL A 10 -12.99 -0.01 6.74
CA VAL A 10 -13.10 -0.91 7.89
C VAL A 10 -14.21 -1.93 7.65
N VAL A 11 -13.90 -3.21 7.81
CA VAL A 11 -14.91 -4.26 7.86
C VAL A 11 -15.01 -4.79 9.29
N MET A 12 -16.22 -4.96 9.77
CA MET A 12 -16.51 -5.52 11.08
C MET A 12 -17.22 -6.86 10.93
N ILE A 13 -16.74 -7.88 11.63
CA ILE A 13 -17.24 -9.25 11.52
C ILE A 13 -17.59 -9.76 12.93
N PRO A 14 -18.88 -10.00 13.22
CA PRO A 14 -19.30 -10.65 14.45
C PRO A 14 -18.93 -12.14 14.42
N ILE A 15 -18.47 -12.65 15.55
CA ILE A 15 -18.20 -14.08 15.77
C ILE A 15 -19.18 -14.55 16.86
N TYR A 16 -20.06 -15.48 16.53
CA TYR A 16 -21.15 -15.89 17.41
C TYR A 16 -21.52 -17.37 17.20
N LYS A 17 -22.21 -17.95 18.19
CA LYS A 17 -22.76 -19.30 18.11
C LYS A 17 -24.30 -19.30 18.09
N GLY A 18 -24.95 -18.27 18.63
CA GLY A 18 -26.39 -18.17 18.74
C GLY A 18 -26.92 -16.79 18.39
N SER A 19 -28.24 -16.70 18.15
CA SER A 19 -28.90 -15.45 17.73
C SER A 19 -28.89 -14.35 18.81
N GLU A 20 -28.94 -14.71 20.08
CA GLU A 20 -28.88 -13.76 21.17
C GLU A 20 -27.51 -13.10 21.29
N GLU A 21 -26.42 -13.88 21.23
CA GLU A 21 -25.06 -13.35 21.17
C GLU A 21 -24.86 -12.44 19.97
N LEU A 22 -25.37 -12.85 18.81
CA LEU A 22 -25.30 -12.04 17.59
C LEU A 22 -25.97 -10.69 17.78
N ALA A 23 -27.17 -10.64 18.37
CA ALA A 23 -27.90 -9.40 18.56
C ALA A 23 -27.13 -8.41 19.46
N GLN A 24 -26.54 -8.89 20.56
CA GLN A 24 -25.73 -8.07 21.46
C GLN A 24 -24.46 -7.56 20.80
N ILE A 25 -23.73 -8.43 20.08
CA ILE A 25 -22.50 -8.07 19.38
C ILE A 25 -22.81 -7.07 18.27
N LEU A 26 -23.86 -7.29 17.46
CA LEU A 26 -24.27 -6.37 16.41
C LEU A 26 -24.63 -4.98 16.94
N ALA A 27 -25.38 -4.90 18.04
CA ALA A 27 -25.72 -3.62 18.66
C ALA A 27 -24.43 -2.83 19.01
N ARG A 28 -23.43 -3.51 19.57
CA ARG A 28 -22.16 -2.87 19.91
C ARG A 28 -21.34 -2.49 18.66
N LEU A 29 -21.30 -3.34 17.65
CA LEU A 29 -20.63 -3.03 16.37
C LEU A 29 -21.30 -1.86 15.65
N ASP A 30 -22.63 -1.75 15.70
CA ASP A 30 -23.38 -0.63 15.13
C ASP A 30 -23.02 0.70 15.81
N GLU A 31 -22.87 0.73 17.14
CA GLU A 31 -22.40 1.91 17.88
C GLU A 31 -21.00 2.32 17.43
N ILE A 32 -20.04 1.38 17.37
CA ILE A 32 -18.69 1.64 16.92
C ILE A 32 -18.68 2.12 15.47
N ALA A 33 -19.47 1.48 14.60
CA ALA A 33 -19.59 1.86 13.20
C ALA A 33 -20.14 3.28 13.02
N ALA A 34 -21.12 3.68 13.86
CA ALA A 34 -21.66 5.03 13.83
C ALA A 34 -20.61 6.08 14.18
N GLU A 35 -19.79 5.83 15.21
CA GLU A 35 -18.71 6.76 15.58
C GLU A 35 -17.63 6.87 14.49
N LEU A 36 -17.22 5.76 13.90
CA LEU A 36 -16.28 5.76 12.77
C LEU A 36 -16.83 6.52 11.55
N LYS A 37 -18.11 6.31 11.23
CA LYS A 37 -18.79 7.03 10.12
C LYS A 37 -18.86 8.54 10.36
N LYS A 38 -19.06 9.00 11.59
CA LYS A 38 -19.00 10.45 11.93
C LYS A 38 -17.65 11.07 11.60
N ARG A 39 -16.57 10.28 11.62
CA ARG A 39 -15.22 10.69 11.21
C ARG A 39 -14.94 10.54 9.72
N GLY A 40 -15.96 10.21 8.92
CA GLY A 40 -15.84 10.01 7.48
C GLY A 40 -15.20 8.68 7.08
N ILE A 41 -15.11 7.72 7.99
CA ILE A 41 -14.56 6.39 7.71
C ILE A 41 -15.66 5.49 7.19
N SER A 42 -15.44 4.87 6.02
CA SER A 42 -16.39 3.92 5.44
C SER A 42 -16.30 2.56 6.14
N VAL A 43 -17.43 2.14 6.70
CA VAL A 43 -17.53 0.91 7.50
C VAL A 43 -18.57 -0.03 6.91
N LYS A 44 -18.24 -1.31 6.85
CA LYS A 44 -19.17 -2.40 6.53
C LYS A 44 -19.21 -3.41 7.67
N ILE A 45 -20.40 -3.77 8.12
CA ILE A 45 -20.63 -4.90 9.05
C ILE A 45 -21.06 -6.10 8.20
N ASP A 46 -20.36 -7.23 8.33
CA ASP A 46 -20.71 -8.48 7.65
C ASP A 46 -21.26 -9.51 8.62
N ALA A 47 -22.56 -9.47 8.79
CA ALA A 47 -23.31 -10.38 9.64
C ALA A 47 -23.95 -11.57 8.90
N ARG A 48 -23.53 -11.86 7.64
CA ARG A 48 -24.04 -13.01 6.89
C ARG A 48 -23.90 -14.31 7.70
N ASP A 49 -24.97 -15.07 7.82
CA ASP A 49 -25.05 -16.32 8.59
C ASP A 49 -24.70 -17.56 7.73
N ASN A 50 -24.89 -17.47 6.44
CA ASN A 50 -24.62 -18.53 5.46
C ASN A 50 -23.15 -18.65 5.02
N VAL A 51 -22.26 -17.84 5.61
CA VAL A 51 -20.84 -17.78 5.25
C VAL A 51 -19.97 -17.92 6.50
N ARG A 52 -19.01 -18.85 6.46
CA ARG A 52 -18.09 -19.08 7.57
C ARG A 52 -17.18 -17.88 7.80
N THR A 53 -16.83 -17.60 9.06
CA THR A 53 -15.96 -16.49 9.47
C THR A 53 -14.64 -16.46 8.72
N GLY A 54 -13.97 -17.61 8.57
CA GLY A 54 -12.71 -17.69 7.82
C GLY A 54 -12.82 -17.28 6.36
N PHE A 55 -13.96 -17.60 5.72
CA PHE A 55 -14.21 -17.15 4.34
C PHE A 55 -14.40 -15.64 4.26
N LYS A 56 -15.14 -15.04 5.22
CA LYS A 56 -15.29 -13.58 5.28
C LYS A 56 -13.93 -12.90 5.44
N PHE A 57 -13.05 -13.43 6.29
CA PHE A 57 -11.70 -12.90 6.47
C PHE A 57 -10.92 -12.91 5.15
N ALA A 58 -10.85 -14.05 4.48
CA ALA A 58 -10.17 -14.18 3.20
C ALA A 58 -10.77 -13.29 2.10
N GLU A 59 -12.10 -13.18 2.05
CA GLU A 59 -12.80 -12.31 1.09
C GLU A 59 -12.38 -10.84 1.24
N TYR A 60 -12.34 -10.32 2.46
CA TYR A 60 -11.98 -8.92 2.69
C TYR A 60 -10.47 -8.67 2.59
N GLU A 61 -9.64 -9.66 2.87
CA GLU A 61 -8.21 -9.61 2.56
C GLU A 61 -7.97 -9.53 1.04
N LEU A 62 -8.68 -10.35 0.26
CA LEU A 62 -8.60 -10.31 -1.20
C LEU A 62 -9.09 -8.98 -1.78
N LYS A 63 -10.16 -8.41 -1.22
CA LYS A 63 -10.66 -7.08 -1.57
C LYS A 63 -9.73 -5.94 -1.14
N GLY A 64 -8.73 -6.23 -0.32
CA GLY A 64 -7.75 -5.25 0.13
C GLY A 64 -8.31 -4.23 1.14
N VAL A 65 -9.33 -4.59 1.92
CA VAL A 65 -9.87 -3.73 2.98
C VAL A 65 -8.78 -3.43 4.01
N PRO A 66 -8.47 -2.14 4.28
CA PRO A 66 -7.33 -1.77 5.11
C PRO A 66 -7.36 -2.33 6.55
N VAL A 67 -8.52 -2.27 7.20
CA VAL A 67 -8.69 -2.68 8.59
C VAL A 67 -9.84 -3.67 8.73
N ARG A 68 -9.58 -4.79 9.39
CA ARG A 68 -10.61 -5.75 9.80
C ARG A 68 -10.73 -5.76 11.31
N LEU A 69 -11.95 -5.61 11.80
CA LEU A 69 -12.31 -5.75 13.20
C LEU A 69 -13.18 -7.01 13.36
N ALA A 70 -12.92 -7.80 14.38
CA ALA A 70 -13.73 -8.95 14.70
C ALA A 70 -14.06 -8.94 16.20
N MET A 71 -15.30 -9.22 16.53
CA MET A 71 -15.78 -9.26 17.91
C MET A 71 -16.50 -10.57 18.18
N GLY A 72 -15.99 -11.34 19.13
CA GLY A 72 -16.63 -12.52 19.68
C GLY A 72 -17.22 -12.25 21.06
N PRO A 73 -17.85 -13.28 21.71
CA PRO A 73 -18.43 -13.13 23.05
C PRO A 73 -17.40 -12.72 24.11
N ARG A 74 -16.18 -13.23 24.02
CA ARG A 74 -15.10 -12.87 24.97
C ARG A 74 -14.68 -11.41 24.82
N ASP A 75 -14.56 -10.93 23.59
CA ASP A 75 -14.25 -9.54 23.31
C ASP A 75 -15.38 -8.62 23.77
N PHE A 76 -16.63 -8.99 23.50
CA PHE A 76 -17.80 -8.25 23.95
C PHE A 76 -17.82 -8.10 25.46
N ALA A 77 -17.65 -9.21 26.20
CA ALA A 77 -17.64 -9.21 27.67
C ALA A 77 -16.41 -8.49 28.24
N GLY A 78 -15.26 -8.61 27.61
CA GLY A 78 -13.99 -8.03 28.07
C GLY A 78 -13.76 -6.59 27.64
N GLY A 79 -14.66 -5.99 26.86
CA GLY A 79 -14.50 -4.62 26.37
C GLY A 79 -13.36 -4.47 25.35
N THR A 80 -13.01 -5.56 24.63
CA THR A 80 -11.94 -5.61 23.62
C THR A 80 -12.49 -5.89 22.22
N ILE A 81 -11.65 -5.82 21.23
CA ILE A 81 -11.93 -6.21 19.86
C ILE A 81 -10.64 -6.66 19.16
N GLU A 82 -10.74 -7.68 18.31
CA GLU A 82 -9.63 -8.07 17.45
C GLU A 82 -9.49 -7.10 16.29
N LEU A 83 -8.28 -6.60 16.07
CA LEU A 83 -7.93 -5.70 14.98
C LEU A 83 -6.82 -6.33 14.14
N VAL A 84 -7.02 -6.35 12.81
CA VAL A 84 -6.01 -6.80 11.85
C VAL A 84 -5.80 -5.74 10.78
N ARG A 85 -4.55 -5.40 10.54
CA ARG A 85 -4.15 -4.49 9.47
C ARG A 85 -3.76 -5.25 8.20
N ARG A 86 -4.25 -4.81 7.05
CA ARG A 86 -4.07 -5.54 5.77
C ARG A 86 -2.65 -5.46 5.21
N ASP A 87 -1.94 -4.38 5.47
CA ASP A 87 -0.63 -4.10 4.86
C ASP A 87 0.52 -4.94 5.43
N THR A 88 0.42 -5.35 6.71
CA THR A 88 1.41 -6.18 7.41
C THR A 88 0.87 -7.53 7.86
N LEU A 89 -0.46 -7.69 7.89
CA LEU A 89 -1.19 -8.83 8.45
C LEU A 89 -1.02 -8.97 9.98
N GLU A 90 -0.50 -7.94 10.63
CA GLU A 90 -0.42 -7.91 12.09
C GLU A 90 -1.81 -7.90 12.72
N LYS A 91 -1.92 -8.65 13.80
CA LYS A 91 -3.13 -8.88 14.57
C LYS A 91 -2.91 -8.43 16.00
N ALA A 92 -3.85 -7.68 16.54
CA ALA A 92 -3.84 -7.21 17.92
C ALA A 92 -5.23 -7.31 18.55
N THR A 93 -5.27 -7.49 19.86
CA THR A 93 -6.49 -7.29 20.65
C THR A 93 -6.39 -5.92 21.31
N VAL A 94 -7.34 -5.05 21.03
CA VAL A 94 -7.33 -3.66 21.49
C VAL A 94 -8.61 -3.34 22.28
N PRO A 95 -8.57 -2.35 23.18
CA PRO A 95 -9.78 -1.90 23.87
C PRO A 95 -10.81 -1.33 22.89
N GLN A 96 -12.09 -1.54 23.18
CA GLN A 96 -13.18 -0.87 22.45
C GLN A 96 -13.23 0.63 22.76
N GLN A 97 -12.82 1.02 23.98
CA GLN A 97 -12.74 2.43 24.37
C GLN A 97 -11.62 3.14 23.59
N GLY A 98 -11.95 4.24 22.92
CA GLY A 98 -11.00 5.00 22.10
C GLY A 98 -10.61 4.30 20.79
N LEU A 99 -11.39 3.30 20.38
CA LEU A 99 -11.12 2.54 19.15
C LEU A 99 -11.17 3.44 17.92
N GLU A 100 -12.02 4.45 17.91
CA GLU A 100 -12.17 5.40 16.80
C GLU A 100 -10.86 6.15 16.52
N ASP A 101 -10.19 6.63 17.59
CA ASP A 101 -8.89 7.30 17.47
C ASP A 101 -7.80 6.33 17.01
N ALA A 102 -7.83 5.10 17.52
CA ALA A 102 -6.88 4.07 17.15
C ALA A 102 -7.02 3.66 15.68
N VAL A 103 -8.25 3.49 15.20
CA VAL A 103 -8.53 3.12 13.79
C VAL A 103 -8.17 4.27 12.84
N GLU A 104 -8.52 5.51 13.17
CA GLU A 104 -8.18 6.68 12.34
C GLU A 104 -6.67 6.82 12.19
N ARG A 105 -5.92 6.74 13.28
CA ARG A 105 -4.46 6.75 13.27
C ARG A 105 -3.90 5.59 12.46
N LEU A 106 -4.40 4.37 12.67
CA LEU A 106 -3.94 3.17 11.96
C LEU A 106 -4.16 3.28 10.45
N LEU A 107 -5.29 3.83 10.00
CA LEU A 107 -5.54 4.06 8.57
C LEU A 107 -4.49 5.01 7.97
N GLY A 108 -4.07 6.04 8.71
CA GLY A 108 -2.97 6.93 8.32
C GLY A 108 -1.63 6.19 8.24
N GLU A 109 -1.32 5.38 9.25
CA GLU A 109 -0.10 4.56 9.29
C GLU A 109 -0.04 3.54 8.14
N ILE A 110 -1.17 2.88 7.81
CA ILE A 110 -1.27 1.97 6.66
C ILE A 110 -1.00 2.72 5.36
N GLN A 111 -1.56 3.91 5.19
CA GLN A 111 -1.32 4.76 4.02
C GLN A 111 0.16 5.09 3.88
N GLN A 112 0.79 5.52 4.96
CA GLN A 112 2.21 5.86 4.98
C GLN A 112 3.09 4.64 4.69
N ASN A 113 2.81 3.49 5.31
CA ASN A 113 3.55 2.25 5.08
C ASN A 113 3.48 1.77 3.61
N ILE A 114 2.30 1.89 2.98
CA ILE A 114 2.15 1.56 1.55
C ILE A 114 2.99 2.51 0.69
N TYR A 115 2.96 3.81 1.01
CA TYR A 115 3.77 4.81 0.31
C TYR A 115 5.26 4.54 0.47
N ASP A 116 5.73 4.32 1.68
CA ASP A 116 7.14 4.07 1.98
C ASP A 116 7.67 2.80 1.29
N LYS A 117 6.86 1.74 1.25
CA LYS A 117 7.20 0.52 0.51
C LYS A 117 7.34 0.78 -0.99
N ALA A 118 6.42 1.54 -1.58
CA ALA A 118 6.46 1.89 -2.99
C ALA A 118 7.68 2.78 -3.30
N LEU A 119 7.95 3.76 -2.44
CA LEU A 119 9.10 4.65 -2.53
C LEU A 119 10.41 3.87 -2.46
N LYS A 120 10.56 3.01 -1.46
CA LYS A 120 11.73 2.15 -1.30
C LYS A 120 11.94 1.23 -2.50
N PHE A 121 10.86 0.65 -3.03
CA PHE A 121 10.93 -0.17 -4.23
C PHE A 121 11.39 0.64 -5.44
N ARG A 122 10.80 1.83 -5.68
CA ARG A 122 11.21 2.74 -6.76
C ARG A 122 12.69 3.10 -6.64
N ASP A 123 13.11 3.57 -5.48
CA ASP A 123 14.49 4.01 -5.25
C ASP A 123 15.49 2.85 -5.40
N GLY A 124 15.10 1.66 -4.95
CA GLY A 124 15.86 0.44 -5.17
C GLY A 124 16.00 0.04 -6.64
N MET A 125 15.10 0.49 -7.51
CA MET A 125 15.13 0.22 -8.96
C MET A 125 15.80 1.34 -9.77
N ILE A 126 16.32 2.39 -9.14
CA ILE A 126 17.10 3.44 -9.80
C ILE A 126 18.59 3.12 -9.65
N THR A 127 19.32 3.13 -10.75
CA THR A 127 20.78 2.89 -10.77
C THR A 127 21.46 3.99 -11.56
N ARG A 128 22.48 4.63 -10.99
CA ARG A 128 23.34 5.57 -11.71
C ARG A 128 24.48 4.82 -12.37
N VAL A 129 24.79 5.17 -13.60
CA VAL A 129 25.91 4.63 -14.39
C VAL A 129 26.66 5.74 -15.10
N ASP A 130 27.97 5.55 -15.30
CA ASP A 130 28.84 6.51 -15.94
C ASP A 130 29.40 5.99 -17.28
N THR A 131 29.13 4.73 -17.62
CA THR A 131 29.58 4.12 -18.89
C THR A 131 28.47 3.35 -19.57
N TYR A 132 28.60 3.21 -20.90
CA TYR A 132 27.63 2.47 -21.71
C TYR A 132 27.66 0.94 -21.44
N ASP A 133 28.81 0.41 -21.03
CA ASP A 133 28.92 -1.00 -20.67
C ASP A 133 28.24 -1.30 -19.33
N GLU A 134 28.37 -0.40 -18.36
CA GLU A 134 27.58 -0.49 -17.12
C GLU A 134 26.09 -0.38 -17.38
N PHE A 135 25.68 0.53 -18.26
CA PHE A 135 24.29 0.68 -18.67
C PHE A 135 23.71 -0.64 -19.19
N LYS A 136 24.42 -1.32 -20.10
CA LYS A 136 23.99 -2.62 -20.64
C LYS A 136 23.94 -3.70 -19.56
N ARG A 137 24.95 -3.78 -18.69
CA ARG A 137 24.96 -4.75 -17.59
C ARG A 137 23.77 -4.58 -16.65
N VAL A 138 23.44 -3.34 -16.28
CA VAL A 138 22.29 -3.06 -15.39
C VAL A 138 20.98 -3.45 -16.06
N LEU A 139 20.83 -3.22 -17.37
CA LEU A 139 19.63 -3.64 -18.10
C LEU A 139 19.46 -5.16 -18.13
N ASP A 140 20.55 -5.90 -18.33
CA ASP A 140 20.52 -7.35 -18.43
C ASP A 140 20.31 -8.04 -17.07
N ASP A 141 20.86 -7.46 -15.99
CA ASP A 141 20.80 -8.03 -14.63
C ASP A 141 19.54 -7.60 -13.88
N LYS A 142 19.40 -6.32 -13.62
CA LYS A 142 18.39 -5.75 -12.70
C LYS A 142 17.25 -5.06 -13.44
N GLY A 143 17.55 -4.41 -14.54
CA GLY A 143 16.63 -3.52 -15.23
C GLY A 143 16.29 -2.26 -14.39
N GLY A 144 15.06 -1.78 -14.53
CA GLY A 144 14.58 -0.61 -13.80
C GLY A 144 14.85 0.71 -14.52
N PHE A 145 15.07 1.77 -13.73
CA PHE A 145 15.43 3.10 -14.24
C PHE A 145 16.93 3.34 -14.11
N ILE A 146 17.53 3.85 -15.16
CA ILE A 146 18.97 4.15 -15.17
C ILE A 146 19.15 5.65 -15.34
N LEU A 147 19.93 6.27 -14.44
CA LEU A 147 20.36 7.64 -14.53
C LEU A 147 21.73 7.67 -15.20
N ALA A 148 21.85 8.38 -16.31
CA ALA A 148 23.08 8.51 -17.06
C ALA A 148 23.15 9.86 -17.77
N HIS A 149 24.35 10.34 -18.01
CA HIS A 149 24.56 11.52 -18.82
C HIS A 149 24.25 11.29 -20.28
N TRP A 150 23.52 12.22 -20.91
CA TRP A 150 23.10 12.19 -22.30
C TRP A 150 23.41 13.54 -23.00
N ASP A 151 23.82 13.51 -24.26
CA ASP A 151 24.15 14.71 -25.04
C ASP A 151 22.95 15.41 -25.71
N GLY A 152 21.72 14.91 -25.42
CA GLY A 152 20.50 15.49 -25.97
C GLY A 152 20.23 15.20 -27.43
N SER A 153 21.07 14.40 -28.14
CA SER A 153 20.92 14.18 -29.57
C SER A 153 19.98 13.02 -29.91
N PRO A 154 19.14 13.16 -30.95
CA PRO A 154 18.29 12.07 -31.44
C PRO A 154 19.09 10.84 -31.90
N GLU A 155 20.28 11.02 -32.39
CA GLU A 155 21.14 9.94 -32.89
C GLU A 155 21.57 9.00 -31.75
N THR A 156 21.95 9.55 -30.62
CA THR A 156 22.31 8.74 -29.44
C THR A 156 21.09 8.07 -28.80
N GLU A 157 19.95 8.73 -28.79
CA GLU A 157 18.67 8.14 -28.32
C GLU A 157 18.27 6.94 -29.20
N GLU A 158 18.32 7.11 -30.54
CA GLU A 158 17.99 6.03 -31.48
C GLU A 158 18.95 4.85 -31.34
N ARG A 159 20.25 5.12 -31.15
CA ARG A 159 21.25 4.10 -30.92
C ARG A 159 20.97 3.29 -29.67
N ILE A 160 20.70 3.94 -28.54
CA ILE A 160 20.33 3.28 -27.26
C ILE A 160 19.11 2.36 -27.47
N LYS A 161 18.07 2.88 -28.11
CA LYS A 161 16.83 2.14 -28.36
C LYS A 161 17.06 0.91 -29.25
N ASN A 162 17.86 1.05 -30.29
CA ASN A 162 18.11 -0.04 -31.24
C ASN A 162 18.99 -1.14 -30.64
N GLU A 163 20.03 -0.76 -29.90
CA GLU A 163 20.99 -1.71 -29.32
C GLU A 163 20.41 -2.40 -28.04
N THR A 164 19.61 -1.71 -27.23
CA THR A 164 19.27 -2.18 -25.91
C THR A 164 17.76 -2.31 -25.63
N LYS A 165 16.92 -1.79 -26.53
CA LYS A 165 15.46 -1.65 -26.32
C LYS A 165 15.07 -0.68 -25.20
N ALA A 166 16.02 -0.09 -24.48
CA ALA A 166 15.74 0.97 -23.52
C ALA A 166 15.32 2.26 -24.23
N THR A 167 14.55 3.07 -23.55
CA THR A 167 14.09 4.37 -24.06
C THR A 167 14.37 5.46 -23.02
N ILE A 168 14.79 6.63 -23.48
CA ILE A 168 14.91 7.81 -22.62
C ILE A 168 13.51 8.24 -22.21
N ARG A 169 13.28 8.45 -20.91
CA ARG A 169 11.96 8.79 -20.36
C ARG A 169 11.80 10.26 -20.05
N CYS A 170 12.76 10.83 -19.37
CA CYS A 170 12.74 12.23 -18.97
C CYS A 170 14.11 12.68 -18.50
N ILE A 171 14.30 13.98 -18.42
CA ILE A 171 15.30 14.63 -17.58
C ILE A 171 14.56 15.06 -16.32
N PRO A 172 14.97 14.61 -15.11
CA PRO A 172 14.28 15.00 -13.88
C PRO A 172 14.31 16.53 -13.69
N VAL A 173 13.18 17.12 -13.34
CA VAL A 173 13.05 18.60 -13.20
C VAL A 173 13.91 19.14 -12.06
N ASP A 174 14.13 18.32 -11.05
CA ASP A 174 14.90 18.62 -9.84
C ASP A 174 16.34 18.06 -9.89
N ALA A 175 16.77 17.58 -11.08
CA ALA A 175 18.14 17.13 -11.26
C ALA A 175 19.12 18.28 -11.02
N PRO A 176 20.16 18.07 -10.20
CA PRO A 176 21.19 19.09 -10.03
C PRO A 176 21.91 19.33 -11.37
N ALA A 177 22.20 20.58 -11.65
CA ALA A 177 23.09 20.90 -12.78
C ALA A 177 24.49 20.36 -12.47
N GLU A 178 24.93 19.38 -13.21
CA GLU A 178 26.26 18.77 -13.08
C GLU A 178 26.91 18.61 -14.44
N GLU A 179 28.22 18.82 -14.52
CA GLU A 179 28.99 18.54 -15.70
C GLU A 179 29.19 17.03 -15.88
N GLY A 180 29.06 16.53 -17.09
CA GLY A 180 29.26 15.13 -17.39
C GLY A 180 29.46 14.87 -18.88
N VAL A 181 29.65 13.62 -19.23
CA VAL A 181 29.80 13.18 -20.63
C VAL A 181 28.76 12.11 -20.95
N CYS A 182 28.18 12.23 -22.13
CA CYS A 182 27.25 11.26 -22.66
C CYS A 182 27.89 9.86 -22.68
N ILE A 183 27.20 8.90 -22.03
CA ILE A 183 27.71 7.50 -21.97
C ILE A 183 27.84 6.82 -23.30
N VAL A 184 27.19 7.34 -24.37
CA VAL A 184 27.20 6.76 -25.71
C VAL A 184 28.18 7.47 -26.62
N SER A 185 28.16 8.81 -26.68
CA SER A 185 28.95 9.60 -27.64
C SER A 185 30.25 10.15 -27.06
N GLY A 186 30.36 10.23 -25.72
CA GLY A 186 31.50 10.89 -25.07
C GLY A 186 31.48 12.42 -25.14
N LYS A 187 30.43 13.02 -25.75
CA LYS A 187 30.26 14.48 -25.81
C LYS A 187 29.77 15.03 -24.48
N PRO A 188 30.00 16.34 -24.19
CA PRO A 188 29.43 16.96 -23.01
C PRO A 188 27.90 16.76 -22.91
N SER A 189 27.43 16.52 -21.70
CA SER A 189 26.01 16.51 -21.38
C SER A 189 25.63 17.84 -20.69
N HIS A 190 24.41 18.28 -20.87
CA HIS A 190 23.89 19.52 -20.30
C HIS A 190 22.71 19.23 -19.37
#